data_f71f8f5048d169946f388e3b0bc25aa9
#
_entry.id   f71f8f5048d169946f388e3b0bc25aa9
#
_cell.length_a   1.000
_cell.length_b   1.000
_cell.length_c   1.000
_cell.angle_alpha   90.00
_cell.angle_beta   90.00
_cell.angle_gamma   90.00
#
_symmetry.space_group_name_H-M   'P 1'
#
loop_
_entity.id
_entity.type
_entity.pdbx_description
1 polymer ?
#
loop_
_entity_poly.entity_id
_entity_poly.type
_entity_poly.pdbx_seq_one_letter_code
_entity_poly.pdbx_strand_id
1 'polypeptide(L)'
;MEKVYIKPNGNGDTRTADHIPTYEEFCIANDSHRDDVSSIISRIGLELIRRGNKHDITKEVLSKMFYHDMVETMEGNMKFEDGQWAKIHYFNSCERHHLNRNVPDDVNFIDILEMICDCVCAGKARSGKDFVDVRLNGDIILKAFYNTVELINEHVELEDVSESNPGILKEENNG
;
A
#
# COMPACT_ATOMS: atom_id res chain seq x y z
N MET A 1 -5.31 0.72 -5.86
CA MET A 1 -5.31 2.20 -5.60
C MET A 1 -5.91 2.93 -6.79
N GLU A 2 -6.35 4.18 -6.62
CA GLU A 2 -6.70 5.06 -7.76
C GLU A 2 -5.43 5.61 -8.43
N LYS A 3 -5.53 5.91 -9.72
CA LYS A 3 -4.40 6.44 -10.50
C LYS A 3 -4.03 7.87 -10.09
N VAL A 4 -2.75 8.18 -10.19
CA VAL A 4 -2.17 9.52 -10.04
C VAL A 4 -1.54 9.89 -11.38
N TYR A 5 -1.86 11.07 -11.89
CA TYR A 5 -1.32 11.58 -13.15
C TYR A 5 -0.23 12.60 -12.84
N ILE A 6 0.94 12.43 -13.42
CA ILE A 6 2.10 13.30 -13.21
C ILE A 6 2.53 13.98 -14.51
N LYS A 7 3.07 15.19 -14.41
CA LYS A 7 3.55 15.94 -15.57
C LYS A 7 4.85 15.36 -16.10
N PRO A 8 4.96 15.15 -17.42
CA PRO A 8 6.19 14.66 -18.02
C PRO A 8 7.25 15.77 -18.21
N ASN A 9 8.51 15.34 -18.42
CA ASN A 9 9.66 16.15 -18.80
C ASN A 9 9.91 17.35 -17.87
N GLY A 10 10.37 18.47 -18.44
CA GLY A 10 10.71 19.69 -17.71
C GLY A 10 9.59 20.29 -16.86
N ASN A 11 8.32 19.98 -17.18
CA ASN A 11 7.17 20.41 -16.41
C ASN A 11 6.99 19.65 -15.08
N GLY A 12 7.47 18.41 -15.02
CA GLY A 12 7.46 17.59 -13.81
C GLY A 12 8.82 17.59 -13.11
N ASP A 13 9.93 17.76 -13.87
CA ASP A 13 11.28 17.82 -13.33
C ASP A 13 12.18 18.67 -14.23
N THR A 14 12.55 19.84 -13.76
CA THR A 14 13.38 20.80 -14.52
C THR A 14 14.77 20.26 -14.91
N ARG A 15 15.25 19.16 -14.29
CA ARG A 15 16.50 18.49 -14.71
C ARG A 15 16.42 17.87 -16.10
N THR A 16 15.22 17.66 -16.61
CA THR A 16 14.94 17.11 -17.95
C THR A 16 14.39 18.14 -18.93
N ALA A 17 14.40 19.44 -18.56
CA ALA A 17 14.04 20.54 -19.46
C ALA A 17 15.02 20.61 -20.64
N ASP A 18 14.51 20.98 -21.81
CA ASP A 18 15.29 21.16 -23.04
C ASP A 18 15.96 22.55 -23.13
N HIS A 19 15.75 23.39 -22.13
CA HIS A 19 16.32 24.72 -21.99
C HIS A 19 16.71 25.00 -20.53
N ILE A 20 17.42 26.10 -20.28
CA ILE A 20 17.69 26.59 -18.92
C ILE A 20 16.37 27.16 -18.36
N PRO A 21 15.76 26.52 -17.35
CA PRO A 21 14.49 26.99 -16.83
C PRO A 21 14.63 28.35 -16.13
N THR A 22 13.61 29.17 -16.23
CA THR A 22 13.46 30.36 -15.39
C THR A 22 13.19 29.94 -13.93
N TYR A 23 13.38 30.85 -12.99
CA TYR A 23 13.08 30.59 -11.58
C TYR A 23 11.60 30.23 -11.36
N GLU A 24 10.70 30.84 -12.13
CA GLU A 24 9.27 30.55 -12.05
C GLU A 24 8.95 29.11 -12.53
N GLU A 25 9.49 28.68 -13.68
CA GLU A 25 9.32 27.32 -14.19
C GLU A 25 9.92 26.29 -13.20
N PHE A 26 11.08 26.59 -12.62
CA PHE A 26 11.68 25.77 -11.59
C PHE A 26 10.76 25.61 -10.36
N CYS A 27 10.15 26.69 -9.87
CA CYS A 27 9.22 26.64 -8.74
C CYS A 27 7.98 25.82 -9.09
N ILE A 28 7.37 26.04 -10.26
CA ILE A 28 6.17 25.31 -10.71
C ILE A 28 6.46 23.79 -10.80
N ALA A 29 7.59 23.40 -11.39
CA ALA A 29 7.95 21.98 -11.51
C ALA A 29 8.21 21.34 -10.14
N ASN A 30 8.89 22.04 -9.21
CA ASN A 30 9.11 21.53 -7.86
C ASN A 30 7.82 21.36 -7.06
N ASP A 31 6.89 22.31 -7.16
CA ASP A 31 5.59 22.23 -6.51
C ASP A 31 4.78 21.06 -7.08
N SER A 32 4.77 20.91 -8.42
CA SER A 32 4.14 19.76 -9.08
C SER A 32 4.70 18.44 -8.56
N HIS A 33 6.02 18.27 -8.52
CA HIS A 33 6.64 17.06 -8.01
C HIS A 33 6.26 16.75 -6.54
N ARG A 34 6.22 17.77 -5.69
CA ARG A 34 5.82 17.61 -4.28
C ARG A 34 4.37 17.17 -4.15
N ASP A 35 3.48 17.74 -4.96
CA ASP A 35 2.06 17.39 -4.98
C ASP A 35 1.86 15.96 -5.52
N ASP A 36 2.61 15.54 -6.53
CA ASP A 36 2.60 14.18 -7.07
C ASP A 36 2.99 13.16 -6.00
N VAL A 37 4.13 13.38 -5.32
CA VAL A 37 4.59 12.50 -4.24
C VAL A 37 3.59 12.45 -3.08
N SER A 38 3.04 13.60 -2.69
CA SER A 38 2.02 13.70 -1.65
C SER A 38 0.75 12.93 -2.01
N SER A 39 0.34 13.01 -3.27
CA SER A 39 -0.83 12.29 -3.79
C SER A 39 -0.63 10.78 -3.73
N ILE A 40 0.54 10.27 -4.14
CA ILE A 40 0.88 8.84 -4.07
C ILE A 40 0.87 8.36 -2.61
N ILE A 41 1.54 9.08 -1.71
CA ILE A 41 1.58 8.74 -0.27
C ILE A 41 0.17 8.72 0.32
N SER A 42 -0.68 9.68 -0.05
CA SER A 42 -2.07 9.74 0.40
C SER A 42 -2.88 8.52 -0.05
N ARG A 43 -2.69 8.04 -1.29
CA ARG A 43 -3.34 6.82 -1.81
C ARG A 43 -2.89 5.57 -1.06
N ILE A 44 -1.60 5.46 -0.74
CA ILE A 44 -1.07 4.37 0.10
C ILE A 44 -1.72 4.43 1.50
N GLY A 45 -1.84 5.62 2.08
CA GLY A 45 -2.49 5.82 3.37
C GLY A 45 -3.96 5.39 3.37
N LEU A 46 -4.71 5.72 2.32
CA LEU A 46 -6.10 5.26 2.16
C LEU A 46 -6.19 3.73 2.04
N GLU A 47 -5.26 3.10 1.32
CA GLU A 47 -5.22 1.64 1.23
C GLU A 47 -4.91 0.99 2.60
N LEU A 48 -3.99 1.56 3.38
CA LEU A 48 -3.72 1.11 4.76
C LEU A 48 -4.96 1.21 5.64
N ILE A 49 -5.70 2.31 5.57
CA ILE A 49 -6.97 2.47 6.30
C ILE A 49 -7.98 1.40 5.88
N ARG A 50 -8.12 1.16 4.57
CA ARG A 50 -9.02 0.14 4.03
C ARG A 50 -8.66 -1.26 4.53
N ARG A 51 -7.36 -1.57 4.60
CA ARG A 51 -6.85 -2.84 5.12
C ARG A 51 -7.11 -2.97 6.61
N GLY A 52 -6.81 -1.94 7.41
CA GLY A 52 -7.09 -1.93 8.84
C GLY A 52 -8.57 -2.15 9.17
N ASN A 53 -9.48 -1.54 8.40
CA ASN A 53 -10.93 -1.73 8.56
C ASN A 53 -11.42 -3.15 8.22
N LYS A 54 -10.65 -3.93 7.48
CA LYS A 54 -10.94 -5.32 7.09
C LYS A 54 -10.04 -6.34 7.77
N HIS A 55 -9.14 -5.88 8.62
CA HIS A 55 -8.21 -6.74 9.34
C HIS A 55 -8.98 -7.82 10.11
N ASP A 56 -8.54 -9.06 10.00
CA ASP A 56 -9.16 -10.20 10.68
C ASP A 56 -10.66 -10.38 10.40
N ILE A 57 -11.15 -9.96 9.23
CA ILE A 57 -12.56 -10.08 8.86
C ILE A 57 -13.09 -11.52 9.01
N THR A 58 -12.23 -12.51 8.86
CA THR A 58 -12.58 -13.92 9.04
C THR A 58 -12.94 -14.25 10.50
N LYS A 59 -12.44 -13.51 11.49
CA LYS A 59 -12.86 -13.64 12.90
C LYS A 59 -14.31 -13.24 13.10
N GLU A 60 -14.78 -12.27 12.33
CA GLU A 60 -16.19 -11.84 12.35
C GLU A 60 -17.08 -12.81 11.56
N VAL A 61 -16.74 -13.01 10.28
CA VAL A 61 -17.57 -13.80 9.34
C VAL A 61 -17.65 -15.27 9.74
N LEU A 62 -16.59 -15.84 10.31
CA LEU A 62 -16.51 -17.23 10.75
C LEU A 62 -16.42 -17.36 12.28
N SER A 63 -17.01 -16.43 13.01
CA SER A 63 -16.87 -16.33 14.47
C SER A 63 -17.23 -17.59 15.25
N LYS A 64 -18.25 -18.33 14.83
CA LYS A 64 -18.63 -19.60 15.45
C LYS A 64 -17.57 -20.68 15.25
N MET A 65 -16.96 -20.75 14.08
CA MET A 65 -15.89 -21.71 13.79
C MET A 65 -14.63 -21.34 14.57
N PHE A 66 -14.28 -20.05 14.60
CA PHE A 66 -13.18 -19.53 15.41
C PHE A 66 -13.34 -19.87 16.90
N TYR A 67 -14.53 -19.64 17.45
CA TYR A 67 -14.85 -19.97 18.86
C TYR A 67 -14.70 -21.47 19.13
N HIS A 68 -15.24 -22.32 18.24
CA HIS A 68 -15.11 -23.77 18.36
C HIS A 68 -13.64 -24.21 18.39
N ASP A 69 -12.83 -23.77 17.42
CA ASP A 69 -11.41 -24.16 17.37
C ASP A 69 -10.64 -23.65 18.59
N MET A 70 -11.02 -22.46 19.11
CA MET A 70 -10.43 -21.93 20.35
C MET A 70 -10.77 -22.80 21.55
N VAL A 71 -12.03 -23.22 21.73
CA VAL A 71 -12.45 -24.09 22.84
C VAL A 71 -11.75 -25.43 22.77
N GLU A 72 -11.76 -26.12 21.63
CA GLU A 72 -11.09 -27.41 21.43
C GLU A 72 -9.59 -27.33 21.74
N THR A 73 -8.97 -26.19 21.41
CA THR A 73 -7.56 -25.95 21.74
C THR A 73 -7.36 -25.78 23.25
N MET A 74 -8.21 -25.01 23.91
CA MET A 74 -8.11 -24.76 25.36
C MET A 74 -8.40 -26.02 26.18
N GLU A 75 -9.26 -26.92 25.69
CA GLU A 75 -9.53 -28.23 26.28
C GLU A 75 -8.41 -29.27 26.01
N GLY A 76 -7.46 -28.94 25.15
CA GLY A 76 -6.34 -29.81 24.79
C GLY A 76 -6.68 -30.89 23.76
N ASN A 77 -7.84 -30.80 23.12
CA ASN A 77 -8.31 -31.77 22.12
C ASN A 77 -7.56 -31.65 20.79
N MET A 78 -7.07 -30.45 20.46
CA MET A 78 -6.30 -30.20 19.25
C MET A 78 -5.33 -29.02 19.42
N LYS A 79 -4.37 -28.88 18.48
CA LYS A 79 -3.58 -27.65 18.35
C LYS A 79 -4.38 -26.62 17.55
N PHE A 80 -4.29 -25.36 17.93
CA PHE A 80 -5.01 -24.27 17.23
C PHE A 80 -4.74 -24.25 15.71
N GLU A 81 -3.49 -24.52 15.32
CA GLU A 81 -3.06 -24.56 13.92
C GLU A 81 -3.73 -25.65 13.09
N ASP A 82 -4.23 -26.71 13.75
CA ASP A 82 -4.91 -27.83 13.10
C ASP A 82 -6.41 -27.57 12.92
N GLY A 83 -6.92 -26.49 13.52
CA GLY A 83 -8.31 -26.07 13.43
C GLY A 83 -8.75 -25.69 12.02
N GLN A 84 -10.04 -25.83 11.77
CA GLN A 84 -10.61 -25.52 10.45
C GLN A 84 -10.60 -24.02 10.19
N TRP A 85 -10.92 -23.20 11.19
CA TRP A 85 -10.88 -21.76 11.09
C TRP A 85 -9.45 -21.27 10.84
N ALA A 86 -8.46 -21.76 11.59
CA ALA A 86 -7.06 -21.37 11.47
C ALA A 86 -6.53 -21.63 10.05
N LYS A 87 -6.86 -22.77 9.45
CA LYS A 87 -6.47 -23.10 8.08
C LYS A 87 -7.09 -22.12 7.06
N ILE A 88 -8.37 -21.79 7.22
CA ILE A 88 -9.03 -20.82 6.34
C ILE A 88 -8.42 -19.43 6.54
N HIS A 89 -8.24 -18.99 7.78
CA HIS A 89 -7.73 -17.68 8.13
C HIS A 89 -6.33 -17.42 7.58
N TYR A 90 -5.37 -18.31 7.81
CA TYR A 90 -3.98 -18.12 7.39
C TYR A 90 -3.77 -18.16 5.86
N PHE A 91 -4.67 -18.79 5.12
CA PHE A 91 -4.56 -18.91 3.65
C PHE A 91 -5.61 -18.13 2.89
N ASN A 92 -6.40 -17.29 3.59
CA ASN A 92 -7.38 -16.42 2.95
C ASN A 92 -6.68 -15.23 2.27
N SER A 93 -7.08 -14.95 1.04
CA SER A 93 -6.54 -13.82 0.28
C SER A 93 -6.82 -12.44 0.88
N CYS A 94 -7.79 -12.36 1.81
CA CYS A 94 -8.09 -11.13 2.54
C CYS A 94 -7.19 -10.93 3.78
N GLU A 95 -6.56 -12.01 4.28
CA GLU A 95 -5.72 -12.00 5.49
C GLU A 95 -4.23 -12.05 5.12
N ARG A 96 -3.79 -11.10 4.32
CA ARG A 96 -2.46 -11.08 3.70
C ARG A 96 -1.31 -10.84 4.70
N HIS A 97 -1.61 -10.39 5.90
CA HIS A 97 -0.64 -10.04 6.94
C HIS A 97 0.02 -11.25 7.64
N HIS A 98 -0.45 -12.47 7.42
CA HIS A 98 0.15 -13.67 8.02
C HIS A 98 1.41 -14.16 7.30
N LEU A 99 2.36 -13.27 7.05
CA LEU A 99 3.55 -13.50 6.22
C LEU A 99 4.50 -14.59 6.73
N ASN A 100 4.40 -14.99 8.01
CA ASN A 100 5.12 -16.13 8.56
C ASN A 100 4.47 -17.49 8.24
N ARG A 101 3.25 -17.50 7.70
CA ARG A 101 2.47 -18.70 7.35
C ARG A 101 2.22 -18.81 5.85
N ASN A 102 1.88 -17.70 5.24
CA ASN A 102 1.56 -17.63 3.82
C ASN A 102 2.06 -16.30 3.25
N VAL A 103 2.96 -16.36 2.28
CA VAL A 103 3.50 -15.18 1.60
C VAL A 103 2.86 -15.06 0.23
N PRO A 104 2.03 -14.04 -0.01
CA PRO A 104 1.49 -13.79 -1.34
C PRO A 104 2.59 -13.55 -2.38
N ASP A 105 2.33 -13.90 -3.64
CA ASP A 105 3.31 -13.65 -4.70
C ASP A 105 3.54 -12.14 -4.93
N ASP A 106 2.50 -11.35 -4.75
CA ASP A 106 2.49 -9.89 -4.85
C ASP A 106 2.61 -9.20 -3.47
N VAL A 107 3.25 -9.86 -2.47
CA VAL A 107 3.49 -9.28 -1.14
C VAL A 107 4.13 -7.89 -1.26
N ASN A 108 3.63 -6.91 -0.53
CA ASN A 108 4.09 -5.53 -0.58
C ASN A 108 4.21 -4.89 0.82
N PHE A 109 4.69 -3.67 0.92
CA PHE A 109 4.89 -3.01 2.21
C PHE A 109 3.59 -2.75 2.99
N ILE A 110 2.44 -2.70 2.33
CA ILE A 110 1.14 -2.58 3.02
C ILE A 110 0.88 -3.85 3.83
N ASP A 111 1.16 -5.04 3.27
CA ASP A 111 1.04 -6.31 3.97
C ASP A 111 2.00 -6.40 5.17
N ILE A 112 3.23 -5.91 5.02
CA ILE A 112 4.23 -5.87 6.11
C ILE A 112 3.77 -4.93 7.22
N LEU A 113 3.28 -3.74 6.90
CA LEU A 113 2.80 -2.78 7.91
C LEU A 113 1.59 -3.32 8.66
N GLU A 114 0.66 -3.97 7.98
CA GLU A 114 -0.48 -4.63 8.61
C GLU A 114 -0.01 -5.75 9.58
N MET A 115 0.93 -6.61 9.15
CA MET A 115 1.53 -7.64 10.00
C MET A 115 2.20 -7.04 11.25
N ILE A 116 2.96 -5.95 11.09
CA ILE A 116 3.62 -5.30 12.23
C ILE A 116 2.59 -4.79 13.22
N CYS A 117 1.53 -4.12 12.74
CA CYS A 117 0.45 -3.61 13.59
C CYS A 117 -0.25 -4.74 14.35
N ASP A 118 -0.62 -5.83 13.67
CA ASP A 118 -1.22 -7.01 14.31
C ASP A 118 -0.30 -7.59 15.37
N CYS A 119 0.96 -7.88 15.02
CA CYS A 119 1.93 -8.48 15.95
C CYS A 119 2.13 -7.62 17.19
N VAL A 120 2.23 -6.29 17.04
CA VAL A 120 2.41 -5.36 18.16
C VAL A 120 1.15 -5.34 19.04
N CYS A 121 -0.04 -5.18 18.45
CA CYS A 121 -1.29 -5.14 19.20
C CYS A 121 -1.56 -6.47 19.92
N ALA A 122 -1.49 -7.59 19.20
CA ALA A 122 -1.72 -8.91 19.78
C ALA A 122 -0.67 -9.29 20.82
N GLY A 123 0.60 -8.92 20.60
CA GLY A 123 1.68 -9.18 21.53
C GLY A 123 1.52 -8.40 22.85
N LYS A 124 1.18 -7.11 22.78
CA LYS A 124 0.89 -6.30 23.96
C LYS A 124 -0.33 -6.82 24.72
N ALA A 125 -1.42 -7.16 24.00
CA ALA A 125 -2.62 -7.69 24.60
C ALA A 125 -2.38 -9.00 25.37
N ARG A 126 -1.57 -9.90 24.81
CA ARG A 126 -1.25 -11.20 25.44
C ARG A 126 -0.22 -11.10 26.56
N SER A 127 0.78 -10.27 26.43
CA SER A 127 1.90 -10.19 27.38
C SER A 127 1.74 -9.16 28.48
N GLY A 128 0.90 -8.14 28.27
CA GLY A 128 0.81 -6.96 29.14
C GLY A 128 2.11 -6.11 29.16
N LYS A 129 3.00 -6.28 28.18
CA LYS A 129 4.31 -5.59 28.11
C LYS A 129 4.40 -4.75 26.85
N ASP A 130 5.30 -3.75 26.92
CA ASP A 130 5.50 -2.80 25.81
C ASP A 130 6.25 -3.35 24.61
N PHE A 131 6.99 -4.43 24.78
CA PHE A 131 7.79 -5.01 23.72
C PHE A 131 7.13 -6.23 23.09
N VAL A 132 7.25 -6.33 21.77
CA VAL A 132 6.85 -7.49 20.98
C VAL A 132 7.98 -7.86 20.01
N ASP A 133 8.35 -9.14 19.99
CA ASP A 133 9.31 -9.68 19.04
C ASP A 133 8.62 -9.91 17.68
N VAL A 134 8.76 -8.95 16.78
CA VAL A 134 8.27 -9.05 15.40
C VAL A 134 9.43 -9.43 14.50
N ARG A 135 9.32 -10.61 13.85
CA ARG A 135 10.36 -11.12 12.94
C ARG A 135 9.77 -11.39 11.57
N LEU A 136 10.54 -11.05 10.55
CA LEU A 136 10.22 -11.35 9.17
C LEU A 136 11.52 -11.71 8.43
N ASN A 137 11.45 -12.67 7.50
CA ASN A 137 12.58 -13.04 6.65
C ASN A 137 12.95 -11.85 5.73
N GLY A 138 14.27 -11.59 5.60
CA GLY A 138 14.78 -10.51 4.75
C GLY A 138 14.41 -10.66 3.28
N ASP A 139 14.28 -11.88 2.77
CA ASP A 139 13.87 -12.14 1.39
C ASP A 139 12.42 -11.67 1.13
N ILE A 140 11.53 -11.81 2.13
CA ILE A 140 10.15 -11.30 2.04
C ILE A 140 10.16 -9.76 1.99
N ILE A 141 11.01 -9.12 2.79
CA ILE A 141 11.15 -7.66 2.79
C ILE A 141 11.64 -7.17 1.43
N LEU A 142 12.63 -7.84 0.86
CA LEU A 142 13.17 -7.49 -0.47
C LEU A 142 12.12 -7.69 -1.57
N LYS A 143 11.40 -8.84 -1.55
CA LYS A 143 10.29 -9.09 -2.48
C LYS A 143 9.20 -8.02 -2.36
N ALA A 144 8.81 -7.68 -1.12
CA ALA A 144 7.82 -6.65 -0.87
C ALA A 144 8.26 -5.27 -1.34
N PHE A 145 9.56 -4.94 -1.25
CA PHE A 145 10.08 -3.69 -1.81
C PHE A 145 9.84 -3.60 -3.32
N TYR A 146 10.25 -4.62 -4.08
CA TYR A 146 10.09 -4.60 -5.54
C TYR A 146 8.61 -4.62 -5.95
N ASN A 147 7.79 -5.45 -5.34
CA ASN A 147 6.35 -5.46 -5.60
C ASN A 147 5.67 -4.13 -5.23
N THR A 148 6.16 -3.41 -4.21
CA THR A 148 5.65 -2.08 -3.88
C THR A 148 6.03 -1.06 -4.95
N VAL A 149 7.25 -1.14 -5.50
CA VAL A 149 7.66 -0.29 -6.63
C VAL A 149 6.77 -0.55 -7.84
N GLU A 150 6.51 -1.81 -8.18
CA GLU A 150 5.61 -2.18 -9.27
C GLU A 150 4.18 -1.68 -9.02
N LEU A 151 3.64 -1.91 -7.81
CA LEU A 151 2.32 -1.43 -7.41
C LEU A 151 2.17 0.10 -7.58
N ILE A 152 3.18 0.87 -7.16
CA ILE A 152 3.17 2.32 -7.32
C ILE A 152 3.23 2.68 -8.81
N ASN A 153 4.12 2.03 -9.56
CA ASN A 153 4.32 2.30 -10.99
C ASN A 153 3.06 2.02 -11.83
N GLU A 154 2.30 0.98 -11.50
CA GLU A 154 1.01 0.66 -12.13
C GLU A 154 -0.08 1.72 -11.88
N HIS A 155 0.07 2.53 -10.84
CA HIS A 155 -0.91 3.54 -10.43
C HIS A 155 -0.45 4.98 -10.71
N VAL A 156 0.73 5.15 -11.29
CA VAL A 156 1.26 6.45 -11.74
C VAL A 156 1.27 6.48 -13.25
N GLU A 157 0.60 7.45 -13.83
CA GLU A 157 0.56 7.67 -15.28
C GLU A 157 1.05 9.08 -15.63
N LEU A 158 1.57 9.24 -16.83
CA LEU A 158 1.92 10.55 -17.34
C LEU A 158 0.66 11.24 -17.85
N GLU A 159 0.52 12.55 -17.57
CA GLU A 159 -0.49 13.37 -18.19
C GLU A 159 -0.31 13.41 -19.72
N ASP A 160 -1.41 13.35 -20.47
CA ASP A 160 -1.39 13.45 -21.93
C ASP A 160 -1.08 14.89 -22.33
N VAL A 161 0.09 15.14 -22.90
CA VAL A 161 0.53 16.47 -23.31
C VAL A 161 -0.26 17.00 -24.53
N SER A 162 -1.09 16.15 -25.16
CA SER A 162 -1.81 16.49 -26.38
C SER A 162 -3.02 17.42 -26.17
N GLU A 163 -3.53 17.56 -24.94
CA GLU A 163 -4.72 18.39 -24.66
C GLU A 163 -4.43 19.79 -24.09
N SER A 164 -3.17 20.15 -23.84
CA SER A 164 -2.81 21.41 -23.19
C SER A 164 -2.41 22.52 -24.17
N ASN A 165 -2.97 22.56 -25.39
CA ASN A 165 -2.81 23.70 -26.29
C ASN A 165 -4.18 24.41 -26.49
N PRO A 166 -4.61 25.32 -25.58
CA PRO A 166 -5.69 26.23 -25.89
C PRO A 166 -5.19 27.19 -26.95
N GLY A 167 -5.79 27.09 -28.15
CA GLY A 167 -5.40 27.76 -29.35
C GLY A 167 -4.95 29.22 -29.15
N ILE A 168 -3.77 29.52 -29.68
CA ILE A 168 -3.38 30.86 -30.02
C ILE A 168 -4.44 31.40 -30.97
N LEU A 169 -5.30 32.30 -30.47
CA LEU A 169 -6.15 33.10 -31.28
C LEU A 169 -5.25 33.88 -32.24
N LYS A 170 -5.24 33.47 -33.52
CA LYS A 170 -4.69 34.30 -34.59
C LYS A 170 -5.51 35.57 -34.61
N GLU A 171 -4.94 36.67 -34.14
CA GLU A 171 -5.44 38.00 -34.49
C GLU A 171 -5.39 38.14 -36.01
N GLU A 172 -6.54 38.09 -36.64
CA GLU A 172 -6.70 38.54 -38.04
C GLU A 172 -6.45 40.04 -38.08
N ASN A 173 -5.25 40.44 -38.52
CA ASN A 173 -4.98 41.78 -38.96
C ASN A 173 -5.74 42.02 -40.25
N ASN A 174 -6.92 42.62 -40.14
CA ASN A 174 -7.57 43.32 -41.25
C ASN A 174 -7.04 44.75 -41.32
N GLY A 175 -6.08 44.99 -42.25
CA GLY A 175 -5.70 46.31 -42.72
C GLY A 175 -6.48 46.71 -43.96
#